data_30b88abca0d92f52901c31dca2ca658e
#
_entry.id   30b88abca0d92f52901c31dca2ca658e
#
_cell.length_a   1.000
_cell.length_b   1.000
_cell.length_c   1.000
_cell.angle_alpha   90.00
_cell.angle_beta   90.00
_cell.angle_gamma   90.00
#
_symmetry.space_group_name_H-M   'P 1'
#
loop_
_entity.id
_entity.type
_entity.pdbx_description
1 polymer ?
#
loop_
_entity_poly.entity_id
_entity_poly.type
_entity_poly.pdbx_seq_one_letter_code
_entity_poly.pdbx_strand_id
1 'polypeptide(L)'
;DILTSAKALGGGFPVSAVLTTQEIASAFHVGSHGSTYGGNPLASAVAGAAFDIINTPEVLSGVNAKRELFVKHLQQIDDQYDVFSEIRGMGLLIGAELKPQYKGRARDFLHAAAHEGVMVLNAGPDVMRFAPSLVVENQDIEDGLNRFAAAVAKIVNA
;
A
#
# COMPACT_ATOMS: atom_id res chain seq x y z
N ASP A 1 1.55 -21.61 -7.83
CA ASP A 1 1.90 -22.78 -7.04
C ASP A 1 2.42 -22.41 -5.64
N ILE A 2 3.02 -21.24 -5.48
CA ILE A 2 3.50 -20.72 -4.19
C ILE A 2 2.90 -19.33 -3.97
N LEU A 3 2.27 -19.14 -2.80
CA LEU A 3 1.78 -17.84 -2.34
C LEU A 3 2.48 -17.46 -1.06
N THR A 4 3.00 -16.24 -0.98
CA THR A 4 3.55 -15.68 0.26
C THR A 4 2.68 -14.53 0.74
N SER A 5 2.40 -14.48 2.04
CA SER A 5 1.61 -13.43 2.68
C SER A 5 2.29 -12.96 3.97
N ALA A 6 2.21 -11.66 4.22
CA ALA A 6 2.78 -11.03 5.42
C ALA A 6 2.04 -9.70 5.70
N LYS A 7 2.62 -8.84 6.52
CA LYS A 7 2.15 -7.46 6.79
C LYS A 7 0.67 -7.41 7.21
N ALA A 8 -0.24 -7.10 6.30
CA ALA A 8 -1.68 -7.05 6.55
C ALA A 8 -2.26 -8.36 7.12
N LEU A 9 -1.62 -9.51 6.84
CA LEU A 9 -2.01 -10.79 7.42
C LEU A 9 -2.05 -10.75 8.96
N GLY A 10 -1.15 -10.02 9.57
CA GLY A 10 -1.09 -9.89 11.02
C GLY A 10 -1.72 -8.62 11.57
N GLY A 11 -2.27 -7.73 10.71
CA GLY A 11 -2.86 -6.47 11.17
C GLY A 11 -1.93 -5.59 12.02
N GLY A 12 -0.60 -5.72 11.83
CA GLY A 12 0.44 -5.07 12.64
C GLY A 12 1.22 -6.04 13.54
N PHE A 13 0.72 -7.25 13.78
CA PHE A 13 1.47 -8.29 14.49
C PHE A 13 2.48 -8.98 13.55
N PRO A 14 3.71 -9.31 14.02
CA PRO A 14 4.72 -9.95 13.18
C PRO A 14 4.36 -11.39 12.84
N VAL A 15 3.83 -11.61 11.65
CA VAL A 15 3.50 -12.93 11.12
C VAL A 15 3.61 -12.95 9.61
N SER A 16 4.02 -14.08 9.07
CA SER A 16 4.00 -14.36 7.64
C SER A 16 3.59 -15.81 7.39
N ALA A 17 3.11 -16.07 6.19
CA ALA A 17 2.73 -17.41 5.76
C ALA A 17 3.25 -17.69 4.35
N VAL A 18 3.56 -18.95 4.10
CA VAL A 18 3.80 -19.50 2.77
C VAL A 18 2.78 -20.61 2.56
N LEU A 19 2.02 -20.51 1.48
CA LEU A 19 1.07 -21.53 1.06
C LEU A 19 1.56 -22.14 -0.24
N THR A 20 1.48 -23.46 -0.34
CA THR A 20 1.94 -24.18 -1.54
C THR A 20 1.23 -25.51 -1.68
N THR A 21 1.45 -26.19 -2.81
CA THR A 21 0.92 -27.55 -3.04
C THR A 21 1.66 -28.58 -2.18
N GLN A 22 1.02 -29.73 -1.95
CA GLN A 22 1.66 -30.85 -1.23
C GLN A 22 2.91 -31.35 -1.94
N GLU A 23 2.94 -31.33 -3.26
CA GLU A 23 4.10 -31.69 -4.06
C GLU A 23 5.31 -30.80 -3.73
N ILE A 24 5.13 -29.48 -3.75
CA ILE A 24 6.19 -28.52 -3.42
C ILE A 24 6.57 -28.62 -1.94
N ALA A 25 5.58 -28.78 -1.05
CA ALA A 25 5.81 -28.92 0.38
C ALA A 25 6.65 -30.17 0.71
N SER A 26 6.60 -31.22 -0.11
CA SER A 26 7.39 -32.43 0.08
C SER A 26 8.91 -32.22 -0.01
N ALA A 27 9.36 -31.11 -0.59
CA ALA A 27 10.78 -30.73 -0.60
C ALA A 27 11.28 -30.24 0.78
N PHE A 28 10.37 -29.87 1.69
CA PHE A 28 10.73 -29.50 3.05
C PHE A 28 10.84 -30.76 3.93
N HIS A 29 11.92 -30.84 4.66
CA HIS A 29 12.18 -31.94 5.60
C HIS A 29 12.72 -31.38 6.92
N VAL A 30 12.81 -32.20 7.93
CA VAL A 30 13.33 -31.80 9.25
C VAL A 30 14.74 -31.22 9.07
N GLY A 31 14.93 -29.99 9.56
CA GLY A 31 16.19 -29.26 9.47
C GLY A 31 16.38 -28.40 8.21
N SER A 32 15.48 -28.46 7.21
CA SER A 32 15.61 -27.61 6.01
C SER A 32 15.25 -26.15 6.27
N HIS A 33 14.34 -25.89 7.22
CA HIS A 33 13.92 -24.56 7.62
C HIS A 33 13.45 -24.57 9.06
N GLY A 34 13.67 -23.47 9.80
CA GLY A 34 13.22 -23.33 11.18
C GLY A 34 13.07 -21.87 11.59
N SER A 35 12.18 -21.65 12.56
CA SER A 35 11.95 -20.36 13.19
C SER A 35 11.54 -20.56 14.64
N THR A 36 12.18 -19.82 15.58
CA THR A 36 11.87 -19.93 17.00
C THR A 36 10.42 -19.52 17.29
N TYR A 37 9.91 -18.49 16.62
CA TYR A 37 8.57 -17.93 16.85
C TYR A 37 7.56 -18.26 15.75
N GLY A 38 7.99 -18.95 14.69
CA GLY A 38 7.11 -19.33 13.59
C GLY A 38 5.97 -20.24 14.05
N GLY A 39 4.74 -19.94 13.64
CA GLY A 39 3.55 -20.73 13.98
C GLY A 39 3.13 -20.65 15.43
N ASN A 40 3.57 -19.65 16.21
CA ASN A 40 3.14 -19.55 17.60
C ASN A 40 1.62 -19.26 17.70
N PRO A 41 0.94 -19.77 18.76
CA PRO A 41 -0.51 -19.67 18.86
C PRO A 41 -1.05 -18.25 18.85
N LEU A 42 -0.34 -17.29 19.46
CA LEU A 42 -0.77 -15.90 19.49
C LEU A 42 -0.76 -15.28 18.10
N ALA A 43 0.35 -15.42 17.35
CA ALA A 43 0.44 -14.91 15.98
C ALA A 43 -0.62 -15.54 15.06
N SER A 44 -0.87 -16.84 15.23
CA SER A 44 -1.88 -17.57 14.45
C SER A 44 -3.30 -17.08 14.76
N ALA A 45 -3.61 -16.84 16.04
CA ALA A 45 -4.91 -16.29 16.44
C ALA A 45 -5.13 -14.86 15.90
N VAL A 46 -4.10 -14.00 15.98
CA VAL A 46 -4.16 -12.64 15.44
C VAL A 46 -4.33 -12.65 13.93
N ALA A 47 -3.58 -13.49 13.21
CA ALA A 47 -3.70 -13.63 11.77
C ALA A 47 -5.09 -14.13 11.34
N GLY A 48 -5.66 -15.10 12.08
CA GLY A 48 -7.04 -15.56 11.84
C GLY A 48 -8.04 -14.42 12.00
N ALA A 49 -8.00 -13.70 13.11
CA ALA A 49 -8.90 -12.57 13.36
C ALA A 49 -8.74 -11.45 12.33
N ALA A 50 -7.52 -11.11 11.94
CA ALA A 50 -7.27 -10.12 10.89
C ALA A 50 -7.82 -10.58 9.52
N PHE A 51 -7.64 -11.84 9.18
CA PHE A 51 -8.19 -12.43 7.96
C PHE A 51 -9.71 -12.38 7.93
N ASP A 52 -10.38 -12.76 9.02
CA ASP A 52 -11.84 -12.75 9.13
C ASP A 52 -12.43 -11.34 8.96
N ILE A 53 -11.75 -10.30 9.48
CA ILE A 53 -12.15 -8.90 9.29
C ILE A 53 -11.96 -8.47 7.84
N ILE A 54 -10.82 -8.78 7.24
CA ILE A 54 -10.49 -8.34 5.87
C ILE A 54 -11.35 -9.09 4.84
N ASN A 55 -11.58 -10.38 5.04
CA ASN A 55 -12.31 -11.25 4.10
C ASN A 55 -13.83 -11.13 4.24
N THR A 56 -14.34 -9.93 4.43
CA THR A 56 -15.78 -9.65 4.42
C THR A 56 -16.20 -9.01 3.10
N PRO A 57 -17.43 -9.27 2.61
CA PRO A 57 -17.93 -8.63 1.40
C PRO A 57 -17.89 -7.10 1.45
N GLU A 58 -18.16 -6.51 2.60
CA GLU A 58 -18.17 -5.07 2.83
C GLU A 58 -16.78 -4.46 2.61
N VAL A 59 -15.74 -5.06 3.21
CA VAL A 59 -14.36 -4.59 3.06
C VAL A 59 -13.90 -4.78 1.63
N LEU A 60 -14.07 -5.98 1.06
CA LEU A 60 -13.57 -6.30 -0.27
C LEU A 60 -14.24 -5.49 -1.38
N SER A 61 -15.56 -5.29 -1.32
CA SER A 61 -16.27 -4.46 -2.31
C SER A 61 -15.91 -2.97 -2.17
N GLY A 62 -15.73 -2.48 -0.95
CA GLY A 62 -15.38 -1.09 -0.68
C GLY A 62 -13.99 -0.71 -1.21
N VAL A 63 -13.06 -1.65 -1.33
CA VAL A 63 -11.70 -1.39 -1.83
C VAL A 63 -11.69 -0.81 -3.24
N ASN A 64 -12.51 -1.34 -4.15
CA ASN A 64 -12.56 -0.87 -5.54
C ASN A 64 -13.12 0.56 -5.64
N ALA A 65 -14.19 0.86 -4.92
CA ALA A 65 -14.77 2.21 -4.89
C ALA A 65 -13.77 3.24 -4.34
N LYS A 66 -13.05 2.88 -3.26
CA LYS A 66 -12.00 3.73 -2.70
C LYS A 66 -10.83 3.92 -3.66
N ARG A 67 -10.45 2.86 -4.39
CA ARG A 67 -9.44 2.98 -5.44
C ARG A 67 -9.85 3.98 -6.51
N GLU A 68 -11.08 3.90 -7.00
CA GLU A 68 -11.59 4.82 -8.02
C GLU A 68 -11.53 6.27 -7.53
N LEU A 69 -11.90 6.52 -6.27
CA LEU A 69 -11.79 7.83 -5.64
C LEU A 69 -10.33 8.31 -5.61
N PHE A 70 -9.38 7.46 -5.18
CA PHE A 70 -7.95 7.77 -5.18
C PHE A 70 -7.44 8.13 -6.58
N VAL A 71 -7.70 7.27 -7.57
CA VAL A 71 -7.22 7.46 -8.94
C VAL A 71 -7.78 8.73 -9.53
N LYS A 72 -9.07 9.02 -9.30
CA LYS A 72 -9.71 10.26 -9.76
C LYS A 72 -9.01 11.50 -9.21
N HIS A 73 -8.73 11.54 -7.92
CA HIS A 73 -8.04 12.68 -7.31
C HIS A 73 -6.59 12.81 -7.77
N LEU A 74 -5.85 11.69 -7.90
CA LEU A 74 -4.50 11.72 -8.43
C LEU A 74 -4.47 12.18 -9.89
N GLN A 75 -5.47 11.81 -10.70
CA GLN A 75 -5.60 12.31 -12.07
C GLN A 75 -5.88 13.82 -12.10
N GLN A 76 -6.73 14.33 -11.21
CA GLN A 76 -6.98 15.78 -11.09
C GLN A 76 -5.69 16.54 -10.72
N ILE A 77 -4.86 15.96 -9.85
CA ILE A 77 -3.55 16.54 -9.52
C ILE A 77 -2.64 16.54 -10.76
N ASP A 78 -2.61 15.45 -11.54
CA ASP A 78 -1.82 15.40 -12.76
C ASP A 78 -2.34 16.37 -13.83
N ASP A 79 -3.64 16.46 -14.02
CA ASP A 79 -4.27 17.41 -14.96
C ASP A 79 -3.90 18.88 -14.64
N GLN A 80 -3.71 19.18 -13.34
CA GLN A 80 -3.37 20.54 -12.90
C GLN A 80 -1.87 20.83 -12.92
N TYR A 81 -1.04 19.85 -12.57
CA TYR A 81 0.39 20.08 -12.31
C TYR A 81 1.34 19.33 -13.24
N ASP A 82 0.83 18.45 -14.08
CA ASP A 82 1.61 17.67 -15.07
C ASP A 82 2.77 16.90 -14.43
N VAL A 83 2.51 16.17 -13.33
CA VAL A 83 3.53 15.59 -12.44
C VAL A 83 3.70 14.09 -12.59
N PHE A 84 2.66 13.36 -13.02
CA PHE A 84 2.69 11.90 -13.12
C PHE A 84 2.71 11.42 -14.57
N SER A 85 3.55 10.42 -14.86
CA SER A 85 3.57 9.72 -16.14
C SER A 85 2.60 8.54 -16.16
N GLU A 86 2.35 7.93 -15.01
CA GLU A 86 1.46 6.79 -14.85
C GLU A 86 0.90 6.71 -13.42
N ILE A 87 -0.37 6.33 -13.31
CA ILE A 87 -1.01 5.96 -12.05
C ILE A 87 -1.43 4.50 -12.16
N ARG A 88 -0.81 3.61 -11.39
CA ARG A 88 -0.99 2.16 -11.47
C ARG A 88 -1.18 1.50 -10.10
N GLY A 89 -1.50 0.23 -10.09
CA GLY A 89 -1.64 -0.60 -8.89
C GLY A 89 -2.94 -1.40 -8.88
N MET A 90 -3.15 -2.13 -7.78
CA MET A 90 -4.35 -2.94 -7.56
C MET A 90 -4.88 -2.68 -6.14
N GLY A 91 -6.20 -2.59 -6.00
CA GLY A 91 -6.81 -2.23 -4.73
C GLY A 91 -6.26 -0.90 -4.22
N LEU A 92 -5.96 -0.82 -2.94
CA LEU A 92 -5.38 0.38 -2.32
C LEU A 92 -3.85 0.38 -2.24
N LEU A 93 -3.17 -0.47 -3.00
CA LEU A 93 -1.74 -0.33 -3.26
C LEU A 93 -1.56 0.42 -4.58
N ILE A 94 -1.36 1.73 -4.49
CA ILE A 94 -1.36 2.64 -5.65
C ILE A 94 0.02 3.29 -5.77
N GLY A 95 0.55 3.30 -6.99
CA GLY A 95 1.76 4.00 -7.37
C GLY A 95 1.45 5.09 -8.39
N ALA A 96 1.97 6.30 -8.14
CA ALA A 96 1.99 7.40 -9.10
C ALA A 96 3.45 7.67 -9.50
N GLU A 97 3.81 7.32 -10.72
CA GLU A 97 5.16 7.49 -11.25
C GLU A 97 5.38 8.93 -11.69
N LEU A 98 6.48 9.51 -11.24
CA LEU A 98 6.83 10.89 -11.56
C LEU A 98 7.30 11.00 -13.02
N LYS A 99 6.94 12.11 -13.67
CA LYS A 99 7.43 12.45 -15.01
C LYS A 99 8.95 12.68 -15.03
N PRO A 100 9.59 12.56 -16.19
CA PRO A 100 11.05 12.68 -16.33
C PRO A 100 11.65 13.95 -15.71
N GLN A 101 10.94 15.09 -15.74
CA GLN A 101 11.39 16.34 -15.12
C GLN A 101 11.48 16.28 -13.58
N TYR A 102 10.80 15.32 -12.95
CA TYR A 102 10.82 15.09 -11.49
C TYR A 102 11.56 13.80 -11.12
N LYS A 103 12.30 13.19 -12.03
CA LYS A 103 13.03 11.95 -11.79
C LYS A 103 14.00 12.10 -10.62
N GLY A 104 13.99 11.10 -9.72
CA GLY A 104 14.82 11.10 -8.50
C GLY A 104 14.25 11.90 -7.34
N ARG A 105 13.13 12.60 -7.52
CA ARG A 105 12.60 13.56 -6.55
C ARG A 105 11.46 13.04 -5.67
N ALA A 106 11.15 11.74 -5.69
CA ALA A 106 10.05 11.20 -4.88
C ALA A 106 10.18 11.53 -3.39
N ARG A 107 11.41 11.65 -2.86
CA ARG A 107 11.64 12.07 -1.47
C ARG A 107 11.27 13.53 -1.22
N ASP A 108 11.44 14.40 -2.19
CA ASP A 108 11.05 15.82 -2.04
C ASP A 108 9.54 15.91 -1.87
N PHE A 109 8.77 15.20 -2.72
CA PHE A 109 7.33 15.11 -2.61
C PHE A 109 6.87 14.49 -1.28
N LEU A 110 7.55 13.43 -0.81
CA LEU A 110 7.27 12.81 0.47
C LEU A 110 7.45 13.80 1.63
N HIS A 111 8.56 14.55 1.65
CA HIS A 111 8.81 15.55 2.69
C HIS A 111 7.82 16.71 2.61
N ALA A 112 7.52 17.19 1.41
CA ALA A 112 6.49 18.24 1.23
C ALA A 112 5.11 17.76 1.71
N ALA A 113 4.72 16.52 1.40
CA ALA A 113 3.47 15.93 1.88
C ALA A 113 3.42 15.85 3.42
N ALA A 114 4.52 15.45 4.06
CA ALA A 114 4.62 15.42 5.52
C ALA A 114 4.44 16.82 6.14
N HIS A 115 4.97 17.87 5.51
CA HIS A 115 4.77 19.25 5.94
C HIS A 115 3.32 19.73 5.77
N GLU A 116 2.58 19.15 4.82
CA GLU A 116 1.13 19.40 4.66
C GLU A 116 0.27 18.50 5.58
N GLY A 117 0.90 17.67 6.43
CA GLY A 117 0.20 16.82 7.38
C GLY A 117 -0.39 15.55 6.77
N VAL A 118 0.14 15.07 5.64
CA VAL A 118 -0.23 13.79 5.05
C VAL A 118 0.98 12.89 4.90
N MET A 119 0.83 11.63 5.33
CA MET A 119 1.87 10.60 5.18
C MET A 119 1.67 9.85 3.87
N VAL A 120 2.65 9.95 2.99
CA VAL A 120 2.77 9.15 1.78
C VAL A 120 4.07 8.35 1.83
N LEU A 121 4.23 7.41 0.94
CA LEU A 121 5.43 6.60 0.82
C LEU A 121 6.07 6.82 -0.56
N ASN A 122 7.31 6.37 -0.71
CA ASN A 122 7.92 6.24 -2.03
C ASN A 122 8.28 4.78 -2.32
N ALA A 123 8.27 4.41 -3.60
CA ALA A 123 8.76 3.13 -4.09
C ALA A 123 9.89 3.39 -5.09
N GLY A 124 11.13 3.29 -4.60
CA GLY A 124 12.29 3.78 -5.34
C GLY A 124 12.33 5.30 -5.44
N PRO A 125 13.14 5.85 -6.35
CA PRO A 125 13.37 7.29 -6.46
C PRO A 125 12.26 8.05 -7.23
N ASP A 126 11.42 7.35 -7.99
CA ASP A 126 10.56 7.95 -9.00
C ASP A 126 9.05 7.69 -8.80
N VAL A 127 8.66 6.94 -7.76
CA VAL A 127 7.24 6.57 -7.57
C VAL A 127 6.74 7.03 -6.20
N MET A 128 5.68 7.81 -6.19
CA MET A 128 4.88 8.06 -4.99
C MET A 128 3.96 6.86 -4.76
N ARG A 129 3.95 6.34 -3.52
CA ARG A 129 3.16 5.16 -3.17
C ARG A 129 2.15 5.49 -2.08
N PHE A 130 0.92 5.04 -2.31
CA PHE A 130 -0.19 5.14 -1.37
C PHE A 130 -0.61 3.73 -0.96
N ALA A 131 -0.73 3.49 0.33
CA ALA A 131 -1.12 2.21 0.90
C ALA A 131 -1.92 2.43 2.19
N PRO A 132 -3.11 3.05 2.11
CA PRO A 132 -3.94 3.31 3.27
C PRO A 132 -4.60 2.02 3.78
N SER A 133 -5.24 2.11 4.95
CA SER A 133 -6.10 1.05 5.47
C SER A 133 -7.22 0.71 4.48
N LEU A 134 -7.60 -0.56 4.37
CA LEU A 134 -8.74 -0.99 3.55
C LEU A 134 -10.07 -0.40 4.03
N VAL A 135 -10.13 0.01 5.30
CA VAL A 135 -11.31 0.63 5.92
C VAL A 135 -11.18 2.16 6.07
N VAL A 136 -10.23 2.78 5.37
CA VAL A 136 -10.10 4.26 5.35
C VAL A 136 -11.41 4.90 4.90
N GLU A 137 -11.82 5.96 5.57
CA GLU A 137 -13.04 6.69 5.19
C GLU A 137 -12.80 7.53 3.92
N ASN A 138 -13.85 7.71 3.11
CA ASN A 138 -13.75 8.51 1.89
C ASN A 138 -13.34 9.96 2.18
N GLN A 139 -13.82 10.53 3.29
CA GLN A 139 -13.44 11.87 3.73
C GLN A 139 -11.94 12.00 4.01
N ASP A 140 -11.32 10.97 4.62
CA ASP A 140 -9.89 10.95 4.89
C ASP A 140 -9.06 10.83 3.59
N ILE A 141 -9.59 10.09 2.59
CA ILE A 141 -8.98 10.01 1.27
C ILE A 141 -8.97 11.40 0.61
N GLU A 142 -10.10 12.07 0.61
CA GLU A 142 -10.26 13.41 0.01
C GLU A 142 -9.36 14.44 0.72
N ASP A 143 -9.40 14.51 2.05
CA ASP A 143 -8.54 15.43 2.81
C ASP A 143 -7.05 15.13 2.58
N GLY A 144 -6.64 13.87 2.65
CA GLY A 144 -5.26 13.46 2.43
C GLY A 144 -4.75 13.82 1.02
N LEU A 145 -5.58 13.62 -0.01
CA LEU A 145 -5.20 13.94 -1.38
C LEU A 145 -5.24 15.44 -1.67
N ASN A 146 -6.11 16.22 -1.02
CA ASN A 146 -6.07 17.68 -1.08
C ASN A 146 -4.78 18.23 -0.46
N ARG A 147 -4.33 17.70 0.69
CA ARG A 147 -3.04 18.02 1.30
C ARG A 147 -1.87 17.62 0.41
N PHE A 148 -1.96 16.47 -0.21
CA PHE A 148 -0.95 16.02 -1.17
C PHE A 148 -0.89 16.93 -2.40
N ALA A 149 -2.01 17.40 -2.93
CA ALA A 149 -2.07 18.39 -4.01
C ALA A 149 -1.37 19.71 -3.62
N ALA A 150 -1.56 20.17 -2.38
CA ALA A 150 -0.85 21.36 -1.87
C ALA A 150 0.67 21.13 -1.80
N ALA A 151 1.11 19.94 -1.42
CA ALA A 151 2.52 19.56 -1.43
C ALA A 151 3.10 19.53 -2.85
N VAL A 152 2.37 18.95 -3.81
CA VAL A 152 2.76 18.95 -5.24
C VAL A 152 2.90 20.38 -5.77
N ALA A 153 1.93 21.25 -5.47
CA ALA A 153 1.97 22.67 -5.88
C ALA A 153 3.25 23.37 -5.42
N LYS A 154 3.71 23.12 -4.19
CA LYS A 154 4.95 23.71 -3.65
C LYS A 154 6.20 23.22 -4.38
N ILE A 155 6.23 21.96 -4.80
CA ILE A 155 7.38 21.39 -5.51
C ILE A 155 7.43 21.86 -6.97
N VAL A 156 6.27 21.99 -7.62
CA VAL A 156 6.17 22.35 -9.03
C VAL A 156 6.41 23.85 -9.25
N ASN A 157 6.03 24.69 -8.29
CA ASN A 157 6.16 26.16 -8.37
C ASN A 157 7.47 26.69 -7.76
N ALA A 158 8.36 25.82 -7.25
CA ALA A 158 9.66 26.19 -6.69
C ALA A 158 10.77 26.16 -7.74
#